data_8032d6c17b4c3644b53ebca12e5541f2
#
_entry.id   8032d6c17b4c3644b53ebca12e5541f2
#
_cell.length_a   1.000
_cell.length_b   1.000
_cell.length_c   1.000
_cell.angle_alpha   90.00
_cell.angle_beta   90.00
_cell.angle_gamma   90.00
#
_symmetry.space_group_name_H-M   'P 1'
#
loop_
_entity.id
_entity.type
_entity.pdbx_description
1 polymer ?
#
loop_
_entity_poly.entity_id
_entity_poly.type
_entity_poly.pdbx_seq_one_letter_code
_entity_poly.pdbx_strand_id
1 'polypeptide(L)'
;IAVDMARTAYFTRLLPVFQNVYSTLGGEAIKKLTLRYDPGWDSALDFASVLSSGLEADLRYGATQNGPHRADIKVQIDKTPAVEFLSRGQQKILVSSLKIAQARILADATGRQSIYLVDDLPSELDKGNRLAVLKMLTQLGGQLFVTSIDLDAITIDVDQIEKAVFHVERGTITT
;
A
#
# COMPACT_ATOMS: atom_id res chain seq x y z
N ILE A 1 -0.53 -10.09 -22.13
CA ILE A 1 -1.83 -10.70 -21.77
C ILE A 1 -1.69 -11.50 -20.46
N ALA A 2 -0.81 -12.51 -20.36
CA ALA A 2 -0.70 -13.33 -19.11
C ALA A 2 -0.39 -12.51 -17.85
N VAL A 3 0.55 -11.56 -17.93
CA VAL A 3 0.89 -10.65 -16.81
C VAL A 3 -0.31 -9.79 -16.40
N ASP A 4 -1.05 -9.28 -17.38
CA ASP A 4 -2.23 -8.46 -17.14
C ASP A 4 -3.35 -9.27 -16.46
N MET A 5 -3.62 -10.48 -16.95
CA MET A 5 -4.58 -11.38 -16.31
C MET A 5 -4.23 -11.65 -14.85
N ALA A 6 -2.95 -11.92 -14.55
CA ALA A 6 -2.49 -12.14 -13.18
C ALA A 6 -2.65 -10.90 -12.30
N ARG A 7 -2.34 -9.70 -12.82
CA ARG A 7 -2.50 -8.43 -12.11
C ARG A 7 -3.96 -8.09 -11.87
N THR A 8 -4.83 -8.30 -12.86
CA THR A 8 -6.28 -8.10 -12.75
C THR A 8 -6.87 -9.02 -11.69
N ALA A 9 -6.53 -10.31 -11.72
CA ALA A 9 -6.99 -11.27 -10.71
C ALA A 9 -6.50 -10.90 -9.30
N TYR A 10 -5.24 -10.47 -9.16
CA TYR A 10 -4.71 -9.98 -7.90
C TYR A 10 -5.43 -8.72 -7.42
N PHE A 11 -5.63 -7.73 -8.29
CA PHE A 11 -6.30 -6.48 -7.95
C PHE A 11 -7.75 -6.69 -7.53
N THR A 12 -8.47 -7.60 -8.19
CA THR A 12 -9.84 -7.98 -7.82
C THR A 12 -9.93 -8.52 -6.39
N ARG A 13 -8.89 -9.26 -5.94
CA ARG A 13 -8.79 -9.74 -4.56
C ARG A 13 -8.34 -8.64 -3.59
N LEU A 14 -7.43 -7.76 -4.03
CA LEU A 14 -6.87 -6.68 -3.22
C LEU A 14 -7.93 -5.64 -2.83
N LEU A 15 -8.77 -5.24 -3.77
CA LEU A 15 -9.69 -4.12 -3.61
C LEU A 15 -10.62 -4.24 -2.38
N PRO A 16 -11.36 -5.33 -2.16
CA PRO A 16 -12.22 -5.46 -0.99
C PRO A 16 -11.44 -5.51 0.33
N VAL A 17 -10.26 -6.15 0.35
CA VAL A 17 -9.41 -6.20 1.55
C VAL A 17 -8.88 -4.80 1.87
N PHE A 18 -8.41 -4.08 0.86
CA PHE A 18 -7.98 -2.69 1.01
C PHE A 18 -9.11 -1.81 1.54
N GLN A 19 -10.32 -1.89 0.99
CA GLN A 19 -11.46 -1.07 1.43
C GLN A 19 -11.79 -1.32 2.91
N ASN A 20 -11.75 -2.57 3.35
CA ASN A 20 -11.96 -2.92 4.76
C ASN A 20 -10.86 -2.34 5.66
N VAL A 21 -9.59 -2.50 5.30
CA VAL A 21 -8.45 -1.95 6.05
C VAL A 21 -8.51 -0.42 6.10
N TYR A 22 -8.76 0.21 4.95
CA TYR A 22 -8.79 1.67 4.83
C TYR A 22 -9.91 2.29 5.66
N SER A 23 -11.12 1.72 5.64
CA SER A 23 -12.22 2.19 6.49
C SER A 23 -11.89 2.06 7.98
N THR A 24 -11.26 0.96 8.38
CA THR A 24 -10.85 0.73 9.79
C THR A 24 -9.78 1.72 10.25
N LEU A 25 -8.88 2.15 9.37
CA LEU A 25 -7.83 3.13 9.68
C LEU A 25 -8.30 4.60 9.58
N GLY A 26 -9.61 4.85 9.55
CA GLY A 26 -10.15 6.21 9.54
C GLY A 26 -10.32 6.84 8.17
N GLY A 27 -10.24 6.03 7.11
CA GLY A 27 -10.46 6.46 5.73
C GLY A 27 -11.89 6.89 5.40
N GLU A 28 -12.83 6.79 6.34
CA GLU A 28 -14.24 7.17 6.13
C GLU A 28 -14.44 8.65 5.76
N ALA A 29 -13.52 9.52 6.14
CA ALA A 29 -13.57 10.94 5.76
C ALA A 29 -13.51 11.14 4.23
N ILE A 30 -13.09 10.11 3.48
CA ILE A 30 -12.92 10.18 2.03
C ILE A 30 -13.84 9.14 1.35
N LYS A 31 -15.14 9.37 1.49
CA LYS A 31 -16.21 8.49 0.96
C LYS A 31 -16.18 8.25 -0.54
N LYS A 32 -15.35 9.02 -1.28
CA LYS A 32 -15.30 8.98 -2.75
C LYS A 32 -13.98 8.47 -3.31
N LEU A 33 -13.12 7.90 -2.45
CA LEU A 33 -11.86 7.32 -2.91
C LEU A 33 -12.13 6.06 -3.73
N THR A 34 -11.59 6.03 -4.92
CA THR A 34 -11.66 4.90 -5.84
C THR A 34 -10.27 4.43 -6.22
N LEU A 35 -10.07 3.13 -6.27
CA LEU A 35 -8.91 2.49 -6.85
C LEU A 35 -9.33 1.77 -8.12
N ARG A 36 -8.58 1.96 -9.19
CA ARG A 36 -8.80 1.29 -10.48
C ARG A 36 -7.47 0.78 -11.03
N TYR A 37 -7.45 -0.47 -11.44
CA TYR A 37 -6.32 -1.00 -12.19
C TYR A 37 -6.38 -0.46 -13.62
N ASP A 38 -5.25 0.07 -14.10
CA ASP A 38 -5.02 0.49 -15.46
C ASP A 38 -4.00 -0.47 -16.07
N PRO A 39 -4.32 -1.23 -17.13
CA PRO A 39 -3.39 -2.18 -17.73
C PRO A 39 -2.23 -1.51 -18.47
N GLY A 40 -2.33 -0.22 -18.75
CA GLY A 40 -1.33 0.54 -19.50
C GLY A 40 -1.58 0.55 -21.02
N TRP A 41 -2.77 0.12 -21.44
CA TRP A 41 -3.26 0.25 -22.81
C TRP A 41 -4.79 0.22 -22.84
N ASP A 42 -5.39 0.54 -23.98
CA ASP A 42 -6.84 0.42 -24.14
C ASP A 42 -7.26 -1.06 -24.22
N SER A 43 -7.76 -1.58 -23.10
CA SER A 43 -8.20 -2.98 -22.95
C SER A 43 -9.46 -3.32 -23.74
N ALA A 44 -10.15 -2.35 -24.35
CA ALA A 44 -11.25 -2.59 -25.28
C ALA A 44 -10.76 -3.06 -26.65
N LEU A 45 -9.47 -2.89 -26.94
CA LEU A 45 -8.84 -3.28 -28.20
C LEU A 45 -7.98 -4.54 -28.01
N ASP A 46 -7.80 -5.27 -29.09
CA ASP A 46 -6.81 -6.36 -29.13
C ASP A 46 -5.39 -5.79 -28.94
N PHE A 47 -4.62 -6.38 -28.03
CA PHE A 47 -3.28 -5.87 -27.67
C PHE A 47 -2.30 -5.87 -28.84
N ALA A 48 -2.37 -6.87 -29.74
CA ALA A 48 -1.52 -6.88 -30.94
C ALA A 48 -1.86 -5.70 -31.87
N SER A 49 -3.14 -5.37 -32.00
CA SER A 49 -3.61 -4.22 -32.76
C SER A 49 -3.14 -2.89 -32.15
N VAL A 50 -3.16 -2.78 -30.82
CA VAL A 50 -2.63 -1.60 -30.10
C VAL A 50 -1.13 -1.41 -30.37
N LEU A 51 -0.34 -2.48 -30.32
CA LEU A 51 1.09 -2.42 -30.59
C LEU A 51 1.36 -2.06 -32.06
N SER A 52 0.62 -2.66 -32.99
CA SER A 52 0.81 -2.39 -34.43
C SER A 52 0.48 -0.94 -34.80
N SER A 53 -0.62 -0.41 -34.25
CA SER A 53 -1.02 0.98 -34.50
C SER A 53 -0.11 2.00 -33.77
N GLY A 54 0.53 1.61 -32.69
CA GLY A 54 1.47 2.45 -31.94
C GLY A 54 2.89 2.48 -32.47
N LEU A 55 3.25 1.59 -33.41
CA LEU A 55 4.64 1.34 -33.81
C LEU A 55 5.40 2.60 -34.25
N GLU A 56 4.77 3.47 -35.06
CA GLU A 56 5.42 4.71 -35.52
C GLU A 56 5.76 5.66 -34.36
N ALA A 57 4.84 5.79 -33.39
CA ALA A 57 5.08 6.57 -32.22
C ALA A 57 6.18 5.95 -31.32
N ASP A 58 6.17 4.65 -31.13
CA ASP A 58 7.17 3.91 -30.37
C ASP A 58 8.58 4.09 -30.95
N LEU A 59 8.70 4.02 -32.28
CA LEU A 59 9.96 4.27 -32.95
C LEU A 59 10.45 5.73 -32.79
N ARG A 60 9.53 6.69 -32.83
CA ARG A 60 9.84 8.12 -32.63
C ARG A 60 10.32 8.40 -31.21
N TYR A 61 9.71 7.78 -30.19
CA TYR A 61 10.04 7.98 -28.78
C TYR A 61 11.14 7.03 -28.29
N GLY A 62 11.55 6.05 -29.07
CA GLY A 62 12.56 5.06 -28.70
C GLY A 62 12.10 4.08 -27.61
N ALA A 63 10.81 4.01 -27.30
CA ALA A 63 10.24 3.11 -26.31
C ALA A 63 8.76 2.86 -26.57
N THR A 64 8.29 1.65 -26.24
CA THR A 64 6.88 1.27 -26.34
C THR A 64 6.03 2.11 -25.39
N GLN A 65 4.99 2.76 -25.92
CA GLN A 65 4.12 3.66 -25.17
C GLN A 65 2.96 2.93 -24.48
N ASN A 66 2.54 1.77 -25.00
CA ASN A 66 1.43 0.98 -24.51
C ASN A 66 1.89 -0.40 -24.05
N GLY A 67 1.35 -0.89 -22.93
CA GLY A 67 1.61 -2.26 -22.50
C GLY A 67 1.76 -2.43 -20.98
N PRO A 68 2.03 -3.67 -20.52
CA PRO A 68 2.07 -4.01 -19.11
C PRO A 68 3.11 -3.25 -18.27
N HIS A 69 4.13 -2.68 -18.89
CA HIS A 69 5.14 -1.84 -18.25
C HIS A 69 4.62 -0.43 -17.91
N ARG A 70 3.48 -0.03 -18.50
CA ARG A 70 2.74 1.20 -18.21
C ARG A 70 1.58 0.98 -17.24
N ALA A 71 1.35 -0.28 -16.83
CA ALA A 71 0.26 -0.59 -15.92
C ALA A 71 0.43 0.11 -14.58
N ASP A 72 -0.69 0.59 -14.01
CA ASP A 72 -0.70 1.36 -12.78
C ASP A 72 -2.01 1.12 -11.97
N ILE A 73 -2.00 1.50 -10.71
CA ILE A 73 -3.22 1.61 -9.89
C ILE A 73 -3.58 3.07 -9.76
N LYS A 74 -4.61 3.49 -10.46
CA LYS A 74 -5.15 4.85 -10.38
C LYS A 74 -5.92 5.01 -9.08
N VAL A 75 -5.46 5.93 -8.24
CA VAL A 75 -6.13 6.31 -6.99
C VAL A 75 -6.75 7.69 -7.20
N GLN A 76 -8.07 7.78 -7.12
CA GLN A 76 -8.82 8.98 -7.50
C GLN A 76 -9.91 9.33 -6.48
N ILE A 77 -10.21 10.62 -6.41
CA ILE A 77 -11.39 11.19 -5.74
C ILE A 77 -12.15 11.98 -6.80
N ASP A 78 -13.41 11.62 -7.06
CA ASP A 78 -14.24 12.25 -8.11
C ASP A 78 -13.52 12.36 -9.47
N LYS A 79 -12.77 11.32 -9.88
CA LYS A 79 -12.00 11.22 -11.13
C LYS A 79 -10.70 12.03 -11.18
N THR A 80 -10.36 12.79 -10.15
CA THR A 80 -9.10 13.53 -10.04
C THR A 80 -8.09 12.71 -9.22
N PRO A 81 -6.78 12.78 -9.51
CA PRO A 81 -5.77 12.08 -8.73
C PRO A 81 -5.89 12.40 -7.24
N ALA A 82 -5.96 11.36 -6.40
CA ALA A 82 -6.19 11.53 -4.97
C ALA A 82 -5.09 12.34 -4.27
N VAL A 83 -3.87 12.33 -4.81
CA VAL A 83 -2.73 13.09 -4.28
C VAL A 83 -2.99 14.60 -4.23
N GLU A 84 -3.87 15.13 -5.08
CA GLU A 84 -4.23 16.55 -5.13
C GLU A 84 -5.16 16.98 -3.97
N PHE A 85 -5.84 16.03 -3.34
CA PHE A 85 -6.82 16.26 -2.27
C PHE A 85 -6.38 15.76 -0.90
N LEU A 86 -5.56 14.70 -0.87
CA LEU A 86 -5.17 14.06 0.36
C LEU A 86 -4.07 14.85 1.06
N SER A 87 -4.25 15.12 2.35
CA SER A 87 -3.15 15.55 3.22
C SER A 87 -2.05 14.48 3.27
N ARG A 88 -0.84 14.86 3.68
CA ARG A 88 0.28 13.90 3.84
C ARG A 88 -0.08 12.74 4.76
N GLY A 89 -0.72 13.00 5.90
CA GLY A 89 -1.18 11.96 6.82
C GLY A 89 -2.19 11.01 6.17
N GLN A 90 -3.16 11.54 5.40
CA GLN A 90 -4.13 10.74 4.66
C GLN A 90 -3.48 9.87 3.57
N GLN A 91 -2.47 10.41 2.86
CA GLN A 91 -1.70 9.64 1.89
C GLN A 91 -0.96 8.47 2.57
N LYS A 92 -0.41 8.68 3.77
CA LYS A 92 0.27 7.63 4.54
C LYS A 92 -0.70 6.55 5.02
N ILE A 93 -1.89 6.92 5.50
CA ILE A 93 -2.95 5.97 5.83
C ILE A 93 -3.35 5.15 4.60
N LEU A 94 -3.50 5.78 3.44
CA LEU A 94 -3.79 5.10 2.18
C LEU A 94 -2.70 4.05 1.85
N VAL A 95 -1.43 4.45 1.89
CA VAL A 95 -0.30 3.56 1.59
C VAL A 95 -0.20 2.43 2.61
N SER A 96 -0.33 2.73 3.90
CA SER A 96 -0.34 1.73 4.98
C SER A 96 -1.47 0.73 4.78
N SER A 97 -2.67 1.20 4.41
CA SER A 97 -3.81 0.34 4.13
C SER A 97 -3.56 -0.61 2.97
N LEU A 98 -2.92 -0.13 1.89
CA LEU A 98 -2.53 -0.98 0.76
C LEU A 98 -1.51 -2.05 1.17
N LYS A 99 -0.48 -1.67 1.94
CA LYS A 99 0.54 -2.61 2.43
C LYS A 99 -0.04 -3.67 3.35
N ILE A 100 -0.91 -3.29 4.28
CA ILE A 100 -1.60 -4.21 5.18
C ILE A 100 -2.52 -5.16 4.40
N ALA A 101 -3.26 -4.65 3.41
CA ALA A 101 -4.11 -5.47 2.56
C ALA A 101 -3.29 -6.50 1.74
N GLN A 102 -2.14 -6.10 1.20
CA GLN A 102 -1.22 -7.00 0.53
C GLN A 102 -0.73 -8.12 1.46
N ALA A 103 -0.34 -7.77 2.69
CA ALA A 103 0.14 -8.72 3.68
C ALA A 103 -0.94 -9.73 4.08
N ARG A 104 -2.19 -9.30 4.26
CA ARG A 104 -3.33 -10.20 4.51
C ARG A 104 -3.53 -11.20 3.38
N ILE A 105 -3.56 -10.71 2.13
CA ILE A 105 -3.72 -11.60 0.96
C ILE A 105 -2.59 -12.61 0.87
N LEU A 106 -1.35 -12.20 1.16
CA LEU A 106 -0.20 -13.09 1.15
C LEU A 106 -0.33 -14.15 2.24
N ALA A 107 -0.69 -13.76 3.46
CA ALA A 107 -0.90 -14.69 4.58
C ALA A 107 -2.00 -15.69 4.27
N ASP A 108 -3.15 -15.22 3.75
CA ASP A 108 -4.27 -16.08 3.36
C ASP A 108 -3.91 -17.07 2.24
N ALA A 109 -3.09 -16.64 1.28
CA ALA A 109 -2.71 -17.47 0.14
C ALA A 109 -1.60 -18.47 0.45
N THR A 110 -0.71 -18.17 1.40
CA THR A 110 0.53 -18.96 1.61
C THR A 110 0.64 -19.56 3.01
N GLY A 111 -0.18 -19.13 3.96
CA GLY A 111 -0.04 -19.44 5.39
C GLY A 111 1.21 -18.80 6.03
N ARG A 112 1.94 -17.94 5.31
CA ARG A 112 3.17 -17.29 5.81
C ARG A 112 2.86 -15.89 6.34
N GLN A 113 3.44 -15.58 7.49
CA GLN A 113 3.37 -14.25 8.08
C GLN A 113 4.51 -13.38 7.54
N SER A 114 4.23 -12.09 7.36
CA SER A 114 5.22 -11.11 6.92
C SER A 114 5.98 -10.53 8.10
N ILE A 115 7.20 -10.07 7.85
CA ILE A 115 7.94 -9.19 8.78
C ILE A 115 7.63 -7.76 8.36
N TYR A 116 7.22 -6.94 9.32
CA TYR A 116 6.86 -5.54 9.10
C TYR A 116 7.97 -4.64 9.64
N LEU A 117 8.44 -3.75 8.80
CA LEU A 117 9.40 -2.71 9.15
C LEU A 117 8.70 -1.37 9.04
N VAL A 118 8.58 -0.66 10.14
CA VAL A 118 7.91 0.65 10.23
C VAL A 118 8.91 1.66 10.74
N ASP A 119 9.36 2.52 9.86
CA ASP A 119 10.38 3.52 10.17
C ASP A 119 9.71 4.84 10.55
N ASP A 120 10.16 5.44 11.65
CA ASP A 120 9.77 6.75 12.17
C ASP A 120 8.26 7.06 12.13
N LEU A 121 7.45 6.09 12.52
CA LEU A 121 5.98 6.18 12.51
C LEU A 121 5.43 7.43 13.24
N PRO A 122 6.02 7.89 14.37
CA PRO A 122 5.53 9.07 15.07
C PRO A 122 5.63 10.38 14.31
N SER A 123 6.63 10.55 13.45
CA SER A 123 6.78 11.77 12.65
C SER A 123 5.77 11.83 11.50
N GLU A 124 5.16 10.71 11.19
CA GLU A 124 4.38 10.54 9.99
C GLU A 124 2.88 10.60 10.20
N LEU A 125 2.40 10.18 11.37
CA LEU A 125 0.99 10.05 11.71
C LEU A 125 0.68 10.69 13.06
N ASP A 126 -0.51 11.26 13.19
CA ASP A 126 -1.04 11.66 14.49
C ASP A 126 -1.24 10.45 15.41
N LYS A 127 -1.39 10.70 16.71
CA LYS A 127 -1.46 9.65 17.74
C LYS A 127 -2.56 8.63 17.46
N GLY A 128 -3.74 9.05 17.02
CA GLY A 128 -4.88 8.16 16.79
C GLY A 128 -4.62 7.21 15.61
N ASN A 129 -4.20 7.76 14.49
CA ASN A 129 -3.88 7.00 13.28
C ASN A 129 -2.69 6.05 13.50
N ARG A 130 -1.67 6.51 14.22
CA ARG A 130 -0.50 5.70 14.59
C ARG A 130 -0.90 4.46 15.40
N LEU A 131 -1.69 4.64 16.47
CA LEU A 131 -2.18 3.54 17.30
C LEU A 131 -3.04 2.55 16.49
N ALA A 132 -3.89 3.06 15.61
CA ALA A 132 -4.71 2.21 14.74
C ALA A 132 -3.87 1.35 13.79
N VAL A 133 -2.84 1.94 13.15
CA VAL A 133 -1.92 1.20 12.27
C VAL A 133 -1.15 0.14 13.05
N LEU A 134 -0.56 0.49 14.19
CA LEU A 134 0.20 -0.44 15.03
C LEU A 134 -0.67 -1.60 15.51
N LYS A 135 -1.87 -1.30 16.02
CA LYS A 135 -2.83 -2.33 16.44
C LYS A 135 -3.20 -3.27 15.32
N MET A 136 -3.39 -2.75 14.12
CA MET A 136 -3.72 -3.59 12.97
C MET A 136 -2.55 -4.45 12.53
N LEU A 137 -1.31 -3.92 12.53
CA LEU A 137 -0.11 -4.69 12.21
C LEU A 137 0.14 -5.82 13.22
N THR A 138 -0.05 -5.57 14.52
CA THR A 138 0.10 -6.60 15.55
C THR A 138 -0.93 -7.73 15.42
N GLN A 139 -2.15 -7.41 14.97
CA GLN A 139 -3.19 -8.41 14.71
C GLN A 139 -2.90 -9.33 13.51
N LEU A 140 -1.96 -8.96 12.64
CA LEU A 140 -1.55 -9.82 11.52
C LEU A 140 -0.65 -11.00 11.93
N GLY A 141 -0.19 -11.02 13.19
CA GLY A 141 0.56 -12.15 13.78
C GLY A 141 2.00 -12.29 13.28
N GLY A 142 2.51 -11.35 12.48
CA GLY A 142 3.89 -11.31 12.03
C GLY A 142 4.82 -10.60 13.01
N GLN A 143 6.12 -10.66 12.77
CA GLN A 143 7.10 -9.89 13.51
C GLN A 143 7.05 -8.41 13.08
N LEU A 144 7.02 -7.50 14.05
CA LEU A 144 6.94 -6.07 13.81
C LEU A 144 8.16 -5.35 14.41
N PHE A 145 8.90 -4.63 13.59
CA PHE A 145 9.95 -3.71 14.02
C PHE A 145 9.47 -2.28 13.80
N VAL A 146 9.58 -1.46 14.84
CA VAL A 146 9.19 -0.05 14.78
C VAL A 146 10.35 0.80 15.27
N THR A 147 10.75 1.80 14.49
CA THR A 147 11.72 2.80 14.93
C THR A 147 11.01 4.07 15.40
N SER A 148 11.59 4.73 16.40
CA SER A 148 11.11 6.02 16.91
C SER A 148 12.22 6.73 17.66
N ILE A 149 12.20 8.04 17.65
CA ILE A 149 13.06 8.88 18.54
C ILE A 149 12.44 9.03 19.93
N ASP A 150 11.17 8.72 20.09
CA ASP A 150 10.40 8.82 21.35
C ASP A 150 9.67 7.50 21.62
N LEU A 151 10.04 6.83 22.70
CA LEU A 151 9.44 5.56 23.11
C LEU A 151 7.96 5.72 23.47
N ASP A 152 7.58 6.81 24.16
CA ASP A 152 6.21 7.04 24.57
C ASP A 152 5.28 7.22 23.37
N ALA A 153 5.83 7.69 22.27
CA ALA A 153 5.09 7.88 21.05
C ALA A 153 4.68 6.56 20.38
N ILE A 154 5.33 5.43 20.66
CA ILE A 154 5.03 4.10 20.10
C ILE A 154 4.52 3.11 21.15
N THR A 155 4.34 3.57 22.39
CA THR A 155 3.79 2.70 23.43
C THR A 155 2.35 2.32 23.10
N ILE A 156 2.16 1.05 22.78
CA ILE A 156 0.85 0.45 22.56
C ILE A 156 0.48 -0.25 23.88
N ASP A 157 -0.63 0.19 24.43
CA ASP A 157 -1.25 -0.48 25.59
C ASP A 157 -2.01 -1.73 25.06
N VAL A 158 -1.25 -2.73 24.66
CA VAL A 158 -1.78 -4.02 24.25
C VAL A 158 -1.23 -5.05 25.21
N ASP A 159 -2.02 -5.38 26.21
CA ASP A 159 -1.70 -6.21 27.37
C ASP A 159 -1.19 -7.64 27.07
N GLN A 160 -1.01 -8.01 25.82
CA GLN A 160 -0.70 -9.39 25.43
C GLN A 160 0.40 -9.52 24.35
N ILE A 161 1.13 -8.45 24.02
CA ILE A 161 2.19 -8.52 23.02
C ILE A 161 3.55 -8.57 23.70
N GLU A 162 4.29 -9.65 23.49
CA GLU A 162 5.69 -9.72 23.84
C GLU A 162 6.47 -8.67 23.04
N LYS A 163 7.18 -7.77 23.73
CA LYS A 163 7.93 -6.68 23.12
C LYS A 163 9.32 -6.57 23.72
N ALA A 164 10.30 -6.27 22.89
CA ALA A 164 11.64 -5.90 23.28
C ALA A 164 11.94 -4.47 22.79
N VAL A 165 12.64 -3.71 23.64
CA VAL A 165 13.07 -2.35 23.31
C VAL A 165 14.59 -2.34 23.17
N PHE A 166 15.07 -1.74 22.10
CA PHE A 166 16.48 -1.59 21.82
C PHE A 166 16.80 -0.10 21.70
N HIS A 167 17.75 0.37 22.50
CA HIS A 167 18.31 1.71 22.32
C HIS A 167 19.48 1.66 21.33
N VAL A 168 19.46 2.56 20.35
CA VAL A 168 20.53 2.69 19.36
C VAL A 168 21.18 4.05 19.53
N GLU A 169 22.42 4.07 20.02
CA GLU A 169 23.19 5.29 20.18
C GLU A 169 24.59 5.11 19.58
N ARG A 170 24.97 6.01 18.66
CA ARG A 170 26.29 6.03 18.01
C ARG A 170 26.74 4.69 17.44
N GLY A 171 25.79 3.92 16.88
CA GLY A 171 26.04 2.60 16.29
C GLY A 171 26.11 1.46 17.29
N THR A 172 25.84 1.71 18.57
CA THR A 172 25.76 0.69 19.63
C THR A 172 24.32 0.41 19.97
N ILE A 173 23.97 -0.88 20.12
CA ILE A 173 22.64 -1.34 20.51
C ILE A 173 22.69 -1.82 21.95
N THR A 174 21.78 -1.31 22.78
CA THR A 174 21.58 -1.76 24.17
C THR A 174 20.12 -2.14 24.40
N THR A 175 19.86 -3.08 25.31
CA THR A 175 18.53 -3.54 25.73
C THR A 175 18.21 -3.04 27.13
#